data_552265495a0ed1c2b5ce9eefa7c6c39e
#
_entry.id   552265495a0ed1c2b5ce9eefa7c6c39e
#
_cell.length_a   1.000
_cell.length_b   1.000
_cell.length_c   1.000
_cell.angle_alpha   90.00
_cell.angle_beta   90.00
_cell.angle_gamma   90.00
#
_symmetry.space_group_name_H-M   'P 1'
#
loop_
_entity.id
_entity.type
_entity.pdbx_description
1 polymer ?
#
loop_
_entity_poly.entity_id
_entity_poly.type
_entity_poly.pdbx_seq_one_letter_code
_entity_poly.pdbx_strand_id
1 'polypeptide(L)'
;MPAALILVLISAAAALSIPYSLLRFELRLRFPELPPTNPFLPDRPLYHHCRAAIPTHHLFRRWRVFYWLIWAANAVFVAAVILGAATLLYFRARP
;
A
#
# COMPACT_ATOMS: atom_id res chain seq x y z
N MET A 1 6.12 -22.51 -7.45
CA MET A 1 6.81 -22.45 -6.14
C MET A 1 6.23 -21.32 -5.29
N PRO A 2 5.61 -21.65 -4.16
CA PRO A 2 4.98 -20.61 -3.33
C PRO A 2 5.98 -19.57 -2.81
N ALA A 3 7.21 -19.98 -2.48
CA ALA A 3 8.22 -19.04 -1.99
C ALA A 3 8.60 -17.99 -3.04
N ALA A 4 8.77 -18.38 -4.29
CA ALA A 4 9.08 -17.44 -5.37
C ALA A 4 7.93 -16.48 -5.60
N LEU A 5 6.68 -16.96 -5.56
CA LEU A 5 5.51 -16.13 -5.71
C LEU A 5 5.41 -15.08 -4.59
N ILE A 6 5.64 -15.51 -3.34
CA ILE A 6 5.63 -14.60 -2.19
C ILE A 6 6.70 -13.51 -2.35
N LEU A 7 7.91 -13.88 -2.77
CA LEU A 7 8.98 -12.90 -2.99
C LEU A 7 8.62 -11.91 -4.09
N VAL A 8 8.02 -12.37 -5.18
CA VAL A 8 7.57 -11.49 -6.27
C VAL A 8 6.51 -10.51 -5.77
N LEU A 9 5.55 -10.99 -5.00
CA LEU A 9 4.48 -10.16 -4.45
C LEU A 9 5.01 -9.10 -3.48
N ILE A 10 5.93 -9.47 -2.60
CA ILE A 10 6.56 -8.54 -1.67
C ILE A 10 7.38 -7.49 -2.42
N SER A 11 8.15 -7.91 -3.42
CA SER A 11 8.95 -7.00 -4.23
C SER A 11 8.07 -6.01 -5.01
N ALA A 12 6.96 -6.48 -5.58
CA ALA A 12 6.01 -5.63 -6.27
C ALA A 12 5.38 -4.60 -5.32
N ALA A 13 5.00 -5.03 -4.11
CA ALA A 13 4.43 -4.13 -3.10
C ALA A 13 5.45 -3.07 -2.70
N ALA A 14 6.70 -3.45 -2.47
CA ALA A 14 7.77 -2.51 -2.14
C ALA A 14 8.02 -1.51 -3.28
N ALA A 15 8.05 -1.98 -4.52
CA ALA A 15 8.25 -1.13 -5.69
C ALA A 15 7.12 -0.11 -5.85
N LEU A 16 5.87 -0.50 -5.59
CA LEU A 16 4.72 0.40 -5.66
C LEU A 16 4.72 1.41 -4.52
N SER A 17 5.28 1.06 -3.36
CA SER A 17 5.30 1.95 -2.21
C SER A 17 6.20 3.17 -2.41
N ILE A 18 7.24 3.07 -3.24
CA ILE A 18 8.18 4.17 -3.46
C ILE A 18 7.50 5.37 -4.16
N PRO A 19 6.90 5.23 -5.36
CA PRO A 19 6.22 6.36 -5.99
C PRO A 19 5.01 6.85 -5.18
N TYR A 20 4.29 5.93 -4.54
CA TYR A 20 3.18 6.30 -3.67
C TYR A 20 3.65 7.22 -2.54
N SER A 21 4.73 6.84 -1.84
CA SER A 21 5.26 7.61 -0.72
C SER A 21 5.78 8.98 -1.14
N LEU A 22 6.45 9.07 -2.29
CA LEU A 22 6.96 10.34 -2.81
C LEU A 22 5.82 11.30 -3.13
N LEU A 23 4.79 10.84 -3.83
CA LEU A 23 3.64 11.66 -4.16
C LEU A 23 2.82 12.04 -2.93
N ARG A 24 2.70 11.10 -1.97
CA ARG A 24 2.05 11.37 -0.69
C ARG A 24 2.77 12.47 0.07
N PHE A 25 4.09 12.42 0.12
CA PHE A 25 4.88 13.43 0.80
C PHE A 25 4.63 14.82 0.18
N GLU A 26 4.65 14.91 -1.15
CA GLU A 26 4.39 16.16 -1.85
C GLU A 26 2.99 16.70 -1.56
N LEU A 27 1.98 15.84 -1.59
CA LEU A 27 0.59 16.24 -1.30
C LEU A 27 0.43 16.68 0.16
N ARG A 28 1.10 16.01 1.10
CA ARG A 28 1.03 16.38 2.51
C ARG A 28 1.69 17.72 2.81
N LEU A 29 2.70 18.09 2.04
CA LEU A 29 3.30 19.42 2.17
C LEU A 29 2.30 20.54 1.86
N ARG A 30 1.31 20.25 1.02
CA ARG A 30 0.23 21.21 0.68
C ARG A 30 -0.85 21.28 1.76
N PHE A 31 -1.00 20.24 2.56
CA PHE A 31 -2.03 20.14 3.59
C PHE A 31 -1.42 19.74 4.93
N PRO A 32 -0.63 20.64 5.55
CA PRO A 32 0.09 20.31 6.79
C PRO A 32 -0.83 20.10 8.01
N GLU A 33 -2.09 20.50 7.92
CA GLU A 33 -3.05 20.34 9.02
C GLU A 33 -3.60 18.93 9.16
N LEU A 34 -3.33 18.04 8.19
CA LEU A 34 -3.84 16.68 8.25
C LEU A 34 -3.09 15.88 9.33
N PRO A 35 -3.82 15.00 10.06
CA PRO A 35 -3.18 14.17 11.07
C PRO A 35 -2.19 13.18 10.47
N PRO A 36 -1.10 12.84 11.19
CA PRO A 36 -0.16 11.84 10.69
C PRO A 36 -0.80 10.46 10.65
N THR A 37 -0.43 9.68 9.63
CA THR A 37 -0.90 8.32 9.47
C THR A 37 0.29 7.38 9.31
N ASN A 38 0.04 6.08 9.48
CA ASN A 38 1.08 5.06 9.32
C ASN A 38 1.56 5.07 7.85
N PRO A 39 2.89 5.23 7.60
CA PRO A 39 3.42 5.29 6.24
C PRO A 39 3.27 3.98 5.47
N PHE A 40 3.04 2.85 6.15
CA PHE A 40 2.86 1.56 5.51
C PHE A 40 1.42 1.29 5.08
N LEU A 41 0.48 2.13 5.52
CA LEU A 41 -0.94 1.99 5.18
C LEU A 41 -1.35 3.09 4.19
N PRO A 42 -2.40 2.85 3.39
CA PRO A 42 -2.95 3.89 2.52
C PRO A 42 -3.42 5.10 3.31
N ASP A 43 -3.12 6.28 2.81
CA ASP A 43 -3.42 7.55 3.50
C ASP A 43 -4.85 7.99 3.19
N ARG A 44 -5.81 7.43 3.88
CA ARG A 44 -7.23 7.73 3.70
C ARG A 44 -7.59 9.21 3.94
N PRO A 45 -7.15 9.83 5.05
CA PRO A 45 -7.47 11.23 5.30
C PRO A 45 -6.98 12.14 4.18
N LEU A 46 -5.76 11.92 3.70
CA LEU A 46 -5.21 12.69 2.60
C LEU A 46 -5.99 12.47 1.30
N TYR A 47 -6.35 11.22 1.01
CA TYR A 47 -7.11 10.89 -0.18
C TYR A 47 -8.46 11.61 -0.20
N HIS A 48 -9.22 11.54 0.89
CA HIS A 48 -10.53 12.18 0.97
C HIS A 48 -10.41 13.70 0.92
N HIS A 49 -9.41 14.27 1.57
CA HIS A 49 -9.19 15.72 1.55
C HIS A 49 -8.84 16.21 0.14
N CYS A 50 -7.91 15.53 -0.54
CA CYS A 50 -7.53 15.89 -1.90
C CYS A 50 -8.65 15.70 -2.89
N ARG A 51 -9.47 14.67 -2.72
CA ARG A 51 -10.62 14.42 -3.58
C ARG A 51 -11.62 15.56 -3.50
N ALA A 52 -11.82 16.14 -2.31
CA ALA A 52 -12.73 17.26 -2.12
C ALA A 52 -12.12 18.58 -2.58
N ALA A 53 -10.83 18.81 -2.27
CA ALA A 53 -10.18 20.11 -2.48
C ALA A 53 -9.58 20.26 -3.88
N ILE A 54 -8.93 19.22 -4.41
CA ILE A 54 -8.20 19.30 -5.69
C ILE A 54 -8.44 18.07 -6.56
N PRO A 55 -9.68 17.73 -6.90
CA PRO A 55 -9.97 16.45 -7.58
C PRO A 55 -9.33 16.32 -8.96
N THR A 56 -9.01 17.45 -9.62
CA THR A 56 -8.44 17.45 -10.98
C THR A 56 -6.95 17.74 -11.02
N HIS A 57 -6.31 17.92 -9.86
CA HIS A 57 -4.88 18.24 -9.83
C HIS A 57 -4.05 17.05 -10.34
N HIS A 58 -3.03 17.34 -11.15
CA HIS A 58 -2.23 16.28 -11.79
C HIS A 58 -1.50 15.39 -10.78
N LEU A 59 -1.00 15.93 -9.68
CA LEU A 59 -0.36 15.15 -8.62
C LEU A 59 -1.37 14.20 -7.97
N PHE A 60 -2.58 14.69 -7.69
CA PHE A 60 -3.64 13.86 -7.11
C PHE A 60 -4.06 12.75 -8.06
N ARG A 61 -4.20 13.06 -9.36
CA ARG A 61 -4.59 12.03 -10.34
C ARG A 61 -3.56 10.91 -10.42
N ARG A 62 -2.26 11.23 -10.43
CA ARG A 62 -1.19 10.23 -10.41
C ARG A 62 -1.20 9.45 -9.11
N TRP A 63 -1.27 10.15 -8.00
CA TRP A 63 -1.26 9.54 -6.69
C TRP A 63 -2.46 8.63 -6.48
N ARG A 64 -3.62 8.98 -7.02
CA ARG A 64 -4.83 8.17 -6.91
C ARG A 64 -4.64 6.78 -7.51
N VAL A 65 -3.95 6.69 -8.64
CA VAL A 65 -3.63 5.39 -9.25
C VAL A 65 -2.77 4.57 -8.31
N PHE A 66 -1.70 5.15 -7.78
CA PHE A 66 -0.82 4.46 -6.83
C PHE A 66 -1.53 4.14 -5.52
N TYR A 67 -2.45 4.98 -5.07
CA TYR A 67 -3.25 4.72 -3.88
C TYR A 67 -4.06 3.43 -4.02
N TRP A 68 -4.74 3.25 -5.13
CA TRP A 68 -5.50 2.02 -5.37
C TRP A 68 -4.58 0.81 -5.57
N LEU A 69 -3.45 0.99 -6.23
CA LEU A 69 -2.45 -0.07 -6.38
C LEU A 69 -1.86 -0.48 -5.03
N ILE A 70 -1.63 0.46 -4.12
CA ILE A 70 -1.16 0.16 -2.76
C ILE A 70 -2.21 -0.62 -1.98
N TRP A 71 -3.49 -0.29 -2.13
CA TRP A 71 -4.56 -1.07 -1.52
C TRP A 71 -4.52 -2.53 -1.98
N ALA A 72 -4.43 -2.74 -3.29
CA ALA A 72 -4.33 -4.09 -3.86
C ALA A 72 -3.06 -4.80 -3.39
N ALA A 73 -1.92 -4.10 -3.39
CA ALA A 73 -0.65 -4.66 -2.95
C ALA A 73 -0.68 -5.07 -1.47
N ASN A 74 -1.29 -4.25 -0.60
CA ASN A 74 -1.42 -4.58 0.80
C ASN A 74 -2.34 -5.79 1.02
N ALA A 75 -3.45 -5.88 0.27
CA ALA A 75 -4.34 -7.03 0.35
C ALA A 75 -3.63 -8.30 -0.07
N VAL A 76 -2.87 -8.25 -1.17
CA VAL A 76 -2.08 -9.39 -1.65
C VAL A 76 -0.99 -9.77 -0.64
N PHE A 77 -0.32 -8.78 -0.05
CA PHE A 77 0.71 -9.02 0.97
C PHE A 77 0.13 -9.72 2.20
N VAL A 78 -1.01 -9.25 2.69
CA VAL A 78 -1.69 -9.87 3.85
C VAL A 78 -2.10 -11.30 3.52
N ALA A 79 -2.66 -11.53 2.33
CA ALA A 79 -3.03 -12.88 1.88
C ALA A 79 -1.80 -13.79 1.81
N ALA A 80 -0.67 -13.30 1.31
CA ALA A 80 0.58 -14.06 1.25
C ALA A 80 1.10 -14.42 2.64
N VAL A 81 1.03 -13.50 3.59
CA VAL A 81 1.44 -13.75 4.99
C VAL A 81 0.54 -14.81 5.63
N ILE A 82 -0.77 -14.71 5.45
CA ILE A 82 -1.72 -15.68 6.00
C ILE A 82 -1.46 -17.07 5.39
N LEU A 83 -1.29 -17.14 4.09
CA LEU A 83 -1.03 -18.40 3.41
C LEU A 83 0.29 -19.02 3.87
N GLY A 84 1.34 -18.21 4.01
CA GLY A 84 2.64 -18.66 4.52
C GLY A 84 2.55 -19.19 5.94
N ALA A 85 1.84 -18.46 6.82
CA ALA A 85 1.64 -18.89 8.21
C ALA A 85 0.83 -20.19 8.29
N ALA A 86 -0.24 -20.30 7.50
CA ALA A 86 -1.06 -21.51 7.45
C ALA A 86 -0.26 -22.71 6.96
N THR A 87 0.56 -22.53 5.94
CA THR A 87 1.43 -23.59 5.42
C THR A 87 2.45 -24.03 6.47
N LEU A 88 3.06 -23.08 7.16
CA LEU A 88 4.03 -23.37 8.20
C LEU A 88 3.39 -24.15 9.36
N LEU A 89 2.21 -23.73 9.82
CA LEU A 89 1.48 -24.42 10.87
C LEU A 89 1.08 -25.82 10.42
N TYR A 90 0.66 -26.00 9.19
CA TYR A 90 0.31 -27.30 8.64
C TYR A 90 1.51 -28.25 8.68
N PHE A 91 2.69 -27.80 8.25
CA PHE A 91 3.89 -28.63 8.28
C PHE A 91 4.37 -28.92 9.69
N ARG A 92 4.17 -28.00 10.64
CA ARG A 92 4.52 -28.19 12.04
C ARG A 92 3.60 -29.18 12.74
N ALA A 93 2.30 -29.14 12.41
CA ALA A 93 1.32 -30.04 12.99
C ALA A 93 1.41 -31.47 12.45
N ARG A 94 2.05 -31.65 11.31
CA ARG A 94 2.17 -32.94 10.66
C ARG A 94 3.24 -33.78 11.35
N PRO A 95 2.89 -34.99 11.87
CA PRO A 95 3.86 -35.88 12.52
C PRO A 95 4.88 -36.47 11.55
#